data_87b2ba4f7029e2f750d085ebe909ef99
#
_entry.id   87b2ba4f7029e2f750d085ebe909ef99
#
_cell.length_a   1.000
_cell.length_b   1.000
_cell.length_c   1.000
_cell.angle_alpha   90.00
_cell.angle_beta   90.00
_cell.angle_gamma   90.00
#
_symmetry.space_group_name_H-M   'P 1'
#
loop_
_entity.id
_entity.type
_entity.pdbx_description
1 polymer ?
#
loop_
_entity_poly.entity_id
_entity_poly.type
_entity_poly.pdbx_seq_one_letter_code
_entity_poly.pdbx_strand_id
1 'polypeptide(L)'
;MTGLLFDYDGTLHESLRIYAPAMQTVYDGLSDRGLAPPRQLTDREVRSWIGMPPERAWDCLLPGLPEAEKRRAIEQVGTGMLARIEGGGAQLYPGVPEALSTLKKPGRPMVLLSSCPRSYLDAHDRFFHLSRYFDGLFCGEDFGYQPKYRIVPALMERYGGPFLVVGDRAADREAAERNHLRFAGCLYGYGSAEELAGADALVHAPQELQRVLSLLC
;
A
#
# COMPACT_ATOMS: atom_id res chain seq x y z
N MET A 1 12.97 -22.14 -3.93
CA MET A 1 12.27 -21.31 -4.97
C MET A 1 12.06 -19.93 -4.37
N THR A 2 12.34 -18.87 -5.11
CA THR A 2 12.16 -17.48 -4.62
C THR A 2 10.68 -17.18 -4.46
N GLY A 3 10.27 -16.75 -3.25
CA GLY A 3 8.91 -16.32 -2.97
C GLY A 3 8.61 -14.94 -3.57
N LEU A 4 7.36 -14.49 -3.49
CA LEU A 4 6.94 -13.15 -3.89
C LEU A 4 6.42 -12.41 -2.67
N LEU A 5 6.95 -11.21 -2.41
CA LEU A 5 6.51 -10.32 -1.34
C LEU A 5 5.94 -9.06 -1.96
N PHE A 6 4.63 -8.88 -1.86
CA PHE A 6 3.91 -7.75 -2.45
C PHE A 6 3.60 -6.69 -1.40
N ASP A 7 3.82 -5.44 -1.77
CA ASP A 7 3.09 -4.32 -1.19
C ASP A 7 1.63 -4.31 -1.68
N TYR A 8 0.79 -3.47 -1.07
CA TYR A 8 -0.64 -3.45 -1.36
C TYR A 8 -1.10 -2.15 -2.01
N ASP A 9 -1.03 -1.02 -1.28
CA ASP A 9 -1.56 0.26 -1.73
C ASP A 9 -0.64 0.91 -2.76
N GLY A 10 -1.14 1.13 -3.99
CA GLY A 10 -0.32 1.59 -5.11
C GLY A 10 0.31 0.46 -5.93
N THR A 11 0.37 -0.74 -5.38
CA THR A 11 0.94 -1.92 -6.06
C THR A 11 -0.16 -2.86 -6.59
N LEU A 12 -1.12 -3.22 -5.76
CA LEU A 12 -2.25 -4.09 -6.11
C LEU A 12 -3.58 -3.35 -6.08
N HIS A 13 -3.74 -2.43 -5.13
CA HIS A 13 -4.94 -1.67 -4.86
C HIS A 13 -4.79 -0.20 -5.29
N GLU A 14 -5.77 0.32 -6.03
CA GLU A 14 -5.87 1.73 -6.42
C GLU A 14 -6.45 2.56 -5.25
N SER A 15 -5.68 2.70 -4.17
CA SER A 15 -6.15 3.26 -2.90
C SER A 15 -6.59 4.73 -2.99
N LEU A 16 -6.13 5.48 -3.98
CA LEU A 16 -6.57 6.85 -4.21
C LEU A 16 -8.10 6.95 -4.34
N ARG A 17 -8.76 5.92 -4.92
CA ARG A 17 -10.22 5.89 -5.12
C ARG A 17 -11.03 5.97 -3.83
N ILE A 18 -10.50 5.45 -2.74
CA ILE A 18 -11.15 5.50 -1.43
C ILE A 18 -10.52 6.53 -0.51
N TYR A 19 -9.21 6.76 -0.63
CA TYR A 19 -8.48 7.68 0.23
C TYR A 19 -8.78 9.14 -0.10
N ALA A 20 -8.76 9.55 -1.39
CA ALA A 20 -9.01 10.94 -1.77
C ALA A 20 -10.41 11.44 -1.33
N PRO A 21 -11.53 10.72 -1.60
CA PRO A 21 -12.82 11.17 -1.13
C PRO A 21 -12.99 11.08 0.39
N ALA A 22 -12.28 10.18 1.10
CA ALA A 22 -12.28 10.16 2.55
C ALA A 22 -11.57 11.39 3.14
N MET A 23 -10.39 11.72 2.60
CA MET A 23 -9.65 12.93 2.97
C MET A 23 -10.45 14.21 2.71
N GLN A 24 -11.08 14.33 1.53
CA GLN A 24 -11.90 15.49 1.20
C GLN A 24 -13.08 15.65 2.16
N THR A 25 -13.81 14.58 2.46
CA THR A 25 -14.95 14.61 3.39
C THR A 25 -14.54 15.14 4.77
N VAL A 26 -13.39 14.68 5.29
CA VAL A 26 -12.88 15.11 6.59
C VAL A 26 -12.36 16.56 6.53
N TYR A 27 -11.69 16.92 5.44
CA TYR A 27 -11.21 18.28 5.21
C TYR A 27 -12.37 19.29 5.16
N ASP A 28 -13.46 18.95 4.45
CA ASP A 28 -14.67 19.79 4.38
C ASP A 28 -15.27 20.02 5.78
N GLY A 29 -15.38 18.97 6.60
CA GLY A 29 -15.84 19.08 7.98
C GLY A 29 -14.93 19.93 8.88
N LEU A 30 -13.62 19.97 8.62
CA LEU A 30 -12.70 20.91 9.29
C LEU A 30 -12.93 22.34 8.81
N SER A 31 -13.15 22.53 7.50
CA SER A 31 -13.45 23.82 6.89
C SER A 31 -14.76 24.41 7.43
N ASP A 32 -15.83 23.63 7.52
CA ASP A 32 -17.13 24.05 8.06
C ASP A 32 -17.04 24.52 9.52
N ARG A 33 -16.07 23.99 10.28
CA ARG A 33 -15.78 24.41 11.66
C ARG A 33 -14.78 25.56 11.75
N GLY A 34 -14.34 26.13 10.63
CA GLY A 34 -13.38 27.23 10.58
C GLY A 34 -11.94 26.85 10.92
N LEU A 35 -11.60 25.54 10.90
CA LEU A 35 -10.27 25.02 11.19
C LEU A 35 -9.38 24.91 9.95
N ALA A 36 -9.96 25.05 8.75
CA ALA A 36 -9.26 25.05 7.48
C ALA A 36 -9.94 26.01 6.48
N PRO A 37 -9.21 26.58 5.53
CA PRO A 37 -9.85 27.31 4.43
C PRO A 37 -10.58 26.35 3.48
N PRO A 38 -11.73 26.75 2.91
CA PRO A 38 -12.44 25.89 1.95
C PRO A 38 -11.62 25.70 0.68
N ARG A 39 -11.34 24.45 0.31
CA ARG A 39 -10.69 24.09 -0.97
C ARG A 39 -10.93 22.64 -1.35
N GLN A 40 -10.79 22.38 -2.64
CA GLN A 40 -10.73 21.01 -3.16
C GLN A 40 -9.29 20.48 -3.10
N LEU A 41 -9.12 19.29 -2.55
CA LEU A 41 -7.83 18.57 -2.57
C LEU A 41 -7.62 17.99 -3.98
N THR A 42 -6.41 18.14 -4.50
CA THR A 42 -6.09 17.55 -5.82
C THR A 42 -5.59 16.11 -5.68
N ASP A 43 -5.85 15.28 -6.66
CA ASP A 43 -5.32 13.91 -6.71
C ASP A 43 -3.80 13.87 -6.55
N ARG A 44 -3.09 14.85 -7.11
CA ARG A 44 -1.63 14.96 -7.01
C ARG A 44 -1.17 15.13 -5.55
N GLU A 45 -1.85 15.97 -4.79
CA GLU A 45 -1.54 16.18 -3.37
C GLU A 45 -1.82 14.89 -2.58
N VAL A 46 -3.01 14.32 -2.75
CA VAL A 46 -3.44 13.12 -2.02
C VAL A 46 -2.52 11.92 -2.33
N ARG A 47 -2.13 11.74 -3.59
CA ARG A 47 -1.15 10.71 -4.01
C ARG A 47 0.16 10.81 -3.25
N SER A 48 0.65 12.03 -3.00
CA SER A 48 1.93 12.25 -2.32
C SER A 48 1.91 11.81 -0.84
N TRP A 49 0.73 11.68 -0.24
CA TRP A 49 0.56 11.26 1.15
C TRP A 49 0.33 9.75 1.33
N ILE A 50 -0.02 9.03 0.25
CA ILE A 50 -0.22 7.57 0.33
C ILE A 50 1.13 6.90 0.66
N GLY A 51 1.10 6.07 1.71
CA GLY A 51 2.30 5.43 2.26
C GLY A 51 3.06 6.26 3.29
N MET A 52 2.66 7.52 3.56
CA MET A 52 3.16 8.28 4.69
C MET A 52 2.43 7.91 5.99
N PRO A 53 3.06 8.08 7.16
CA PRO A 53 2.34 8.08 8.42
C PRO A 53 1.20 9.12 8.39
N PRO A 54 -0.01 8.78 8.86
CA PRO A 54 -1.17 9.68 8.78
C PRO A 54 -0.94 11.05 9.43
N GLU A 55 -0.23 11.08 10.55
CA GLU A 55 0.13 12.32 11.25
C GLU A 55 0.90 13.27 10.34
N ARG A 56 1.90 12.72 9.63
CA ARG A 56 2.73 13.50 8.71
C ARG A 56 1.93 14.01 7.51
N ALA A 57 1.00 13.22 6.99
CA ALA A 57 0.12 13.65 5.92
C ALA A 57 -0.71 14.87 6.34
N TRP A 58 -1.27 14.84 7.56
CA TRP A 58 -2.01 15.98 8.12
C TRP A 58 -1.12 17.17 8.44
N ASP A 59 0.12 16.99 8.89
CA ASP A 59 1.09 18.07 9.08
C ASP A 59 1.45 18.77 7.76
N CYS A 60 1.52 18.02 6.67
CA CYS A 60 1.72 18.59 5.33
C CYS A 60 0.47 19.33 4.82
N LEU A 61 -0.73 18.80 5.10
CA LEU A 61 -1.99 19.35 4.62
C LEU A 61 -2.42 20.60 5.40
N LEU A 62 -2.39 20.53 6.72
CA LEU A 62 -2.80 21.60 7.65
C LEU A 62 -1.76 21.77 8.76
N PRO A 63 -0.64 22.45 8.47
CA PRO A 63 0.35 22.77 9.49
C PRO A 63 -0.30 23.57 10.64
N GLY A 64 -0.15 23.08 11.86
CA GLY A 64 -0.74 23.74 13.05
C GLY A 64 -2.15 23.29 13.41
N LEU A 65 -2.72 22.28 12.74
CA LEU A 65 -3.96 21.65 13.20
C LEU A 65 -3.76 21.10 14.63
N PRO A 66 -4.61 21.44 15.62
CA PRO A 66 -4.47 20.95 16.99
C PRO A 66 -4.42 19.41 17.05
N GLU A 67 -3.55 18.85 17.89
CA GLU A 67 -3.34 17.41 17.98
C GLU A 67 -4.61 16.58 18.21
N ALA A 68 -5.55 17.12 19.02
CA ALA A 68 -6.84 16.45 19.25
C ALA A 68 -7.68 16.39 17.96
N GLU A 69 -7.68 17.44 17.15
CA GLU A 69 -8.39 17.49 15.87
C GLU A 69 -7.69 16.61 14.81
N LYS A 70 -6.35 16.59 14.80
CA LYS A 70 -5.57 15.72 13.92
C LYS A 70 -5.89 14.24 14.18
N ARG A 71 -5.89 13.79 15.44
CA ARG A 71 -6.28 12.41 15.79
C ARG A 71 -7.69 12.07 15.34
N ARG A 72 -8.67 12.96 15.58
CA ARG A 72 -10.05 12.78 15.10
C ARG A 72 -10.12 12.69 13.58
N ALA A 73 -9.39 13.53 12.87
CA ALA A 73 -9.35 13.54 11.42
C ALA A 73 -8.77 12.21 10.87
N ILE A 74 -7.69 11.69 11.47
CA ILE A 74 -7.10 10.39 11.12
C ILE A 74 -8.12 9.27 11.30
N GLU A 75 -8.80 9.22 12.45
CA GLU A 75 -9.84 8.21 12.73
C GLU A 75 -11.01 8.30 11.75
N GLN A 76 -11.46 9.51 11.43
CA GLN A 76 -12.55 9.75 10.47
C GLN A 76 -12.17 9.33 9.05
N VAL A 77 -10.95 9.60 8.60
CA VAL A 77 -10.46 9.13 7.31
C VAL A 77 -10.44 7.61 7.28
N GLY A 78 -9.89 6.95 8.30
CA GLY A 78 -9.90 5.50 8.41
C GLY A 78 -11.31 4.90 8.32
N THR A 79 -12.25 5.44 9.11
CA THR A 79 -13.67 5.04 9.08
C THR A 79 -14.28 5.27 7.70
N GLY A 80 -14.01 6.42 7.08
CA GLY A 80 -14.50 6.76 5.75
C GLY A 80 -13.96 5.83 4.67
N MET A 81 -12.70 5.37 4.78
CA MET A 81 -12.13 4.38 3.86
C MET A 81 -12.80 3.01 4.05
N LEU A 82 -12.98 2.54 5.30
CA LEU A 82 -13.66 1.26 5.58
C LEU A 82 -15.08 1.25 5.01
N ALA A 83 -15.85 2.30 5.24
CA ALA A 83 -17.20 2.42 4.68
C ALA A 83 -17.21 2.35 3.14
N ARG A 84 -16.18 2.91 2.48
CA ARG A 84 -16.05 2.85 1.01
C ARG A 84 -15.66 1.46 0.51
N ILE A 85 -14.85 0.72 1.25
CA ILE A 85 -14.54 -0.68 0.94
C ILE A 85 -15.83 -1.50 0.99
N GLU A 86 -16.57 -1.41 2.09
CA GLU A 86 -17.83 -2.13 2.29
C GLU A 86 -18.91 -1.74 1.26
N GLY A 87 -18.92 -0.46 0.86
CA GLY A 87 -19.82 0.05 -0.19
C GLY A 87 -19.38 -0.27 -1.63
N GLY A 88 -18.30 -1.04 -1.84
CA GLY A 88 -17.84 -1.43 -3.18
C GLY A 88 -17.04 -0.36 -3.92
N GLY A 89 -16.57 0.69 -3.23
CA GLY A 89 -15.77 1.76 -3.82
C GLY A 89 -14.28 1.45 -3.99
N ALA A 90 -13.78 0.38 -3.34
CA ALA A 90 -12.41 -0.07 -3.50
C ALA A 90 -12.21 -0.83 -4.81
N GLN A 91 -11.02 -0.74 -5.39
CA GLN A 91 -10.70 -1.42 -6.64
C GLN A 91 -9.24 -1.88 -6.68
N LEU A 92 -9.01 -3.14 -7.04
CA LEU A 92 -7.68 -3.59 -7.47
C LEU A 92 -7.37 -3.00 -8.86
N TYR A 93 -6.10 -2.76 -9.13
CA TYR A 93 -5.71 -2.36 -10.48
C TYR A 93 -6.14 -3.39 -11.53
N PRO A 94 -6.58 -2.95 -12.74
CA PRO A 94 -6.97 -3.86 -13.82
C PRO A 94 -5.86 -4.87 -14.17
N GLY A 95 -6.19 -6.17 -14.21
CA GLY A 95 -5.24 -7.24 -14.50
C GLY A 95 -4.53 -7.82 -13.28
N VAL A 96 -4.66 -7.22 -12.08
CA VAL A 96 -4.04 -7.76 -10.86
C VAL A 96 -4.60 -9.13 -10.46
N PRO A 97 -5.93 -9.37 -10.43
CA PRO A 97 -6.46 -10.69 -10.08
C PRO A 97 -5.94 -11.82 -10.99
N GLU A 98 -5.85 -11.56 -12.29
CA GLU A 98 -5.35 -12.49 -13.30
C GLU A 98 -3.84 -12.76 -13.11
N ALA A 99 -3.07 -11.70 -12.86
CA ALA A 99 -1.64 -11.80 -12.59
C ALA A 99 -1.37 -12.63 -11.33
N LEU A 100 -2.07 -12.33 -10.23
CA LEU A 100 -1.92 -13.07 -8.97
C LEU A 100 -2.28 -14.54 -9.12
N SER A 101 -3.38 -14.85 -9.82
CA SER A 101 -3.81 -16.24 -10.10
C SER A 101 -2.74 -17.01 -10.88
N THR A 102 -2.10 -16.38 -11.88
CA THR A 102 -1.07 -17.01 -12.70
C THR A 102 0.27 -17.13 -11.95
N LEU A 103 0.57 -16.17 -11.09
CA LEU A 103 1.79 -16.16 -10.28
C LEU A 103 1.73 -17.18 -9.13
N LYS A 104 0.55 -17.55 -8.66
CA LYS A 104 0.39 -18.57 -7.61
C LYS A 104 0.80 -19.93 -8.13
N LYS A 105 1.88 -20.49 -7.58
CA LYS A 105 2.42 -21.82 -7.95
C LYS A 105 2.71 -22.64 -6.70
N PRO A 106 2.51 -23.97 -6.74
CA PRO A 106 2.90 -24.85 -5.65
C PRO A 106 4.37 -24.68 -5.26
N GLY A 107 4.65 -24.56 -3.97
CA GLY A 107 6.00 -24.43 -3.43
C GLY A 107 6.65 -23.05 -3.60
N ARG A 108 5.92 -22.05 -4.13
CA ARG A 108 6.37 -20.66 -4.19
C ARG A 108 5.49 -19.79 -3.28
N PRO A 109 5.99 -19.39 -2.11
CA PRO A 109 5.25 -18.52 -1.21
C PRO A 109 4.90 -17.18 -1.88
N MET A 110 3.65 -16.76 -1.72
CA MET A 110 3.20 -15.41 -2.07
C MET A 110 2.70 -14.75 -0.79
N VAL A 111 3.32 -13.64 -0.40
CA VAL A 111 3.06 -12.94 0.84
C VAL A 111 2.73 -11.49 0.54
N LEU A 112 1.75 -10.94 1.24
CA LEU A 112 1.42 -9.53 1.21
C LEU A 112 1.91 -8.87 2.50
N LEU A 113 2.58 -7.72 2.39
CA LEU A 113 3.02 -6.88 3.49
C LEU A 113 2.68 -5.41 3.21
N SER A 114 1.60 -4.93 3.79
CA SER A 114 1.16 -3.53 3.72
C SER A 114 1.55 -2.76 4.99
N SER A 115 1.75 -1.45 4.90
CA SER A 115 1.98 -0.58 6.06
C SER A 115 0.67 -0.17 6.78
N CYS A 116 -0.47 -0.70 6.38
CA CYS A 116 -1.80 -0.33 6.87
C CYS A 116 -2.13 -0.90 8.26
N PRO A 117 -3.24 -0.47 8.91
CA PRO A 117 -3.83 -1.12 10.07
C PRO A 117 -4.45 -2.49 9.71
N ARG A 118 -4.58 -3.36 10.71
CA ARG A 118 -5.17 -4.70 10.54
C ARG A 118 -6.62 -4.64 10.06
N SER A 119 -7.43 -3.75 10.63
CA SER A 119 -8.85 -3.58 10.25
C SER A 119 -9.01 -3.25 8.76
N TYR A 120 -8.10 -2.46 8.19
CA TYR A 120 -8.09 -2.11 6.77
C TYR A 120 -7.77 -3.34 5.90
N LEU A 121 -6.71 -4.07 6.23
CA LEU A 121 -6.33 -5.27 5.48
C LEU A 121 -7.41 -6.35 5.55
N ASP A 122 -8.02 -6.55 6.72
CA ASP A 122 -9.11 -7.52 6.90
C ASP A 122 -10.35 -7.15 6.09
N ALA A 123 -10.69 -5.86 5.99
CA ALA A 123 -11.78 -5.39 5.15
C ALA A 123 -11.51 -5.68 3.66
N HIS A 124 -10.29 -5.42 3.21
CA HIS A 124 -9.87 -5.73 1.85
C HIS A 124 -9.82 -7.23 1.56
N ASP A 125 -9.37 -8.05 2.53
CA ASP A 125 -9.41 -9.52 2.34
C ASP A 125 -10.84 -10.02 2.22
N ARG A 126 -11.75 -9.55 3.07
CA ARG A 126 -13.18 -9.91 2.94
C ARG A 126 -13.76 -9.52 1.59
N PHE A 127 -13.41 -8.33 1.08
CA PHE A 127 -13.98 -7.80 -0.15
C PHE A 127 -13.38 -8.42 -1.42
N PHE A 128 -12.04 -8.56 -1.47
CA PHE A 128 -11.32 -9.07 -2.65
C PHE A 128 -10.92 -10.54 -2.55
N HIS A 129 -11.14 -11.18 -1.41
CA HIS A 129 -10.71 -12.56 -1.14
C HIS A 129 -9.20 -12.75 -1.34
N LEU A 130 -8.39 -11.81 -0.80
CA LEU A 130 -6.93 -11.81 -0.99
C LEU A 130 -6.27 -13.09 -0.48
N SER A 131 -6.81 -13.69 0.57
CA SER A 131 -6.38 -14.97 1.13
C SER A 131 -6.41 -16.13 0.14
N ARG A 132 -7.10 -16.01 -1.01
CA ARG A 132 -7.04 -17.00 -2.11
C ARG A 132 -5.72 -16.95 -2.87
N TYR A 133 -5.07 -15.79 -2.91
CA TYR A 133 -3.83 -15.58 -3.65
C TYR A 133 -2.60 -15.72 -2.77
N PHE A 134 -2.69 -15.29 -1.52
CA PHE A 134 -1.55 -15.16 -0.61
C PHE A 134 -1.51 -16.26 0.44
N ASP A 135 -0.30 -16.72 0.77
CA ASP A 135 -0.04 -17.67 1.85
C ASP A 135 0.04 -16.96 3.22
N GLY A 136 0.13 -15.63 3.20
CA GLY A 136 0.07 -14.77 4.37
C GLY A 136 -0.26 -13.34 4.02
N LEU A 137 -1.10 -12.73 4.85
CA LEU A 137 -1.50 -11.33 4.77
C LEU A 137 -1.01 -10.62 6.05
N PHE A 138 -0.03 -9.74 5.89
CA PHE A 138 0.60 -9.02 7.00
C PHE A 138 0.43 -7.52 6.83
N CYS A 139 0.31 -6.82 7.95
CA CYS A 139 0.21 -5.37 7.98
C CYS A 139 1.21 -4.76 8.97
N GLY A 140 1.43 -3.46 8.86
CA GLY A 140 2.33 -2.73 9.75
C GLY A 140 1.98 -2.88 11.22
N GLU A 141 0.69 -2.93 11.54
CA GLU A 141 0.19 -3.08 12.91
C GLU A 141 0.65 -4.39 13.56
N ASP A 142 0.74 -5.49 12.82
CA ASP A 142 1.22 -6.80 13.32
C ASP A 142 2.64 -6.74 13.88
N PHE A 143 3.41 -5.75 13.43
CA PHE A 143 4.82 -5.56 13.78
C PHE A 143 5.08 -4.23 14.49
N GLY A 144 4.05 -3.60 15.06
CA GLY A 144 4.17 -2.30 15.74
C GLY A 144 4.65 -1.18 14.82
N TYR A 145 4.24 -1.21 13.57
CA TYR A 145 4.58 -0.24 12.51
C TYR A 145 6.09 -0.07 12.29
N GLN A 146 6.86 -1.14 12.50
CA GLN A 146 8.28 -1.14 12.14
C GLN A 146 8.45 -0.97 10.62
N PRO A 147 9.58 -0.36 10.17
CA PRO A 147 9.90 -0.30 8.76
C PRO A 147 9.95 -1.70 8.12
N LYS A 148 9.45 -1.81 6.88
CA LYS A 148 9.35 -3.11 6.15
C LYS A 148 10.66 -3.88 6.14
N TYR A 149 11.81 -3.19 5.99
CA TYR A 149 13.12 -3.86 5.96
C TYR A 149 13.46 -4.64 7.25
N ARG A 150 12.86 -4.30 8.39
CA ARG A 150 13.02 -5.03 9.67
C ARG A 150 12.05 -6.21 9.78
N ILE A 151 10.94 -6.16 9.06
CA ILE A 151 9.91 -7.21 9.07
C ILE A 151 10.31 -8.36 8.14
N VAL A 152 10.90 -8.04 6.98
CA VAL A 152 11.25 -9.01 5.93
C VAL A 152 12.06 -10.21 6.44
N PRO A 153 13.08 -10.09 7.32
CA PRO A 153 13.81 -11.25 7.82
C PRO A 153 12.94 -12.30 8.50
N ALA A 154 11.98 -11.87 9.32
CA ALA A 154 11.05 -12.78 9.99
C ALA A 154 10.12 -13.51 8.99
N LEU A 155 9.73 -12.83 7.92
CA LEU A 155 8.95 -13.46 6.84
C LEU A 155 9.81 -14.45 6.03
N MET A 156 11.08 -14.13 5.77
CA MET A 156 12.02 -15.05 5.11
C MET A 156 12.21 -16.33 5.93
N GLU A 157 12.38 -16.22 7.23
CA GLU A 157 12.47 -17.36 8.14
C GLU A 157 11.18 -18.18 8.12
N ARG A 158 10.02 -17.53 8.24
CA ARG A 158 8.71 -18.19 8.28
C ARG A 158 8.38 -18.96 7.01
N TYR A 159 8.75 -18.44 5.84
CA TYR A 159 8.42 -19.04 4.54
C TYR A 159 9.59 -19.80 3.87
N GLY A 160 10.72 -19.87 4.55
CA GLY A 160 11.85 -20.74 4.18
C GLY A 160 12.62 -20.26 2.96
N GLY A 161 12.78 -18.96 2.73
CA GLY A 161 13.63 -18.51 1.64
C GLY A 161 13.53 -17.03 1.30
N PRO A 162 14.33 -16.59 0.29
CA PRO A 162 14.31 -15.23 -0.17
C PRO A 162 13.03 -14.90 -0.92
N PHE A 163 12.72 -13.60 -0.99
CA PHE A 163 11.63 -13.04 -1.76
C PHE A 163 12.12 -12.17 -2.92
N LEU A 164 11.35 -12.09 -3.99
CA LEU A 164 11.32 -10.95 -4.88
C LEU A 164 10.32 -9.95 -4.29
N VAL A 165 10.80 -8.76 -3.92
CA VAL A 165 9.95 -7.70 -3.40
C VAL A 165 9.30 -6.95 -4.56
N VAL A 166 7.99 -6.71 -4.46
CA VAL A 166 7.19 -6.01 -5.47
C VAL A 166 6.48 -4.85 -4.78
N GLY A 167 6.73 -3.63 -5.21
CA GLY A 167 6.17 -2.45 -4.58
C GLY A 167 6.34 -1.20 -5.41
N ASP A 168 5.72 -0.10 -4.98
CA ASP A 168 5.73 1.15 -5.72
C ASP A 168 6.39 2.31 -4.96
N ARG A 169 6.91 2.07 -3.74
CA ARG A 169 7.50 3.13 -2.92
C ARG A 169 8.95 2.85 -2.52
N ALA A 170 9.65 3.92 -2.14
CA ALA A 170 11.00 3.83 -1.60
C ALA A 170 11.13 2.85 -0.42
N ALA A 171 10.07 2.70 0.40
CA ALA A 171 10.04 1.77 1.52
C ALA A 171 10.14 0.30 1.09
N ASP A 172 9.57 -0.05 -0.08
CA ASP A 172 9.63 -1.40 -0.65
C ASP A 172 11.03 -1.66 -1.22
N ARG A 173 11.59 -0.67 -1.94
CA ARG A 173 12.96 -0.72 -2.42
C ARG A 173 13.93 -0.87 -1.26
N GLU A 174 13.81 -0.05 -0.21
CA GLU A 174 14.64 -0.15 1.00
C GLU A 174 14.52 -1.54 1.65
N ALA A 175 13.30 -2.11 1.68
CA ALA A 175 13.09 -3.46 2.21
C ALA A 175 13.85 -4.51 1.42
N ALA A 176 13.92 -4.40 0.10
CA ALA A 176 14.71 -5.28 -0.74
C ALA A 176 16.22 -5.05 -0.57
N GLU A 177 16.70 -3.81 -0.70
CA GLU A 177 18.12 -3.46 -0.62
C GLU A 177 18.77 -3.90 0.69
N ARG A 178 18.13 -3.58 1.84
CA ARG A 178 18.68 -3.92 3.17
C ARG A 178 18.68 -5.42 3.48
N ASN A 179 17.89 -6.19 2.75
CA ASN A 179 17.82 -7.66 2.90
C ASN A 179 18.48 -8.40 1.74
N HIS A 180 19.20 -7.70 0.85
CA HIS A 180 19.90 -8.26 -0.31
C HIS A 180 18.95 -9.07 -1.23
N LEU A 181 17.72 -8.56 -1.40
CA LEU A 181 16.69 -9.16 -2.23
C LEU A 181 16.54 -8.39 -3.55
N ARG A 182 16.01 -9.07 -4.57
CA ARG A 182 15.60 -8.41 -5.82
C ARG A 182 14.35 -7.56 -5.59
N PHE A 183 14.24 -6.49 -6.39
CA PHE A 183 13.12 -5.57 -6.35
C PHE A 183 12.52 -5.32 -7.74
N ALA A 184 11.19 -5.49 -7.84
CA ALA A 184 10.41 -5.06 -8.99
C ALA A 184 9.60 -3.80 -8.61
N GLY A 185 9.95 -2.67 -9.21
CA GLY A 185 9.32 -1.39 -8.93
C GLY A 185 8.11 -1.11 -9.83
N CYS A 186 6.95 -0.83 -9.23
CA CYS A 186 5.70 -0.57 -9.94
C CYS A 186 5.54 0.93 -10.23
N LEU A 187 5.90 1.38 -11.44
CA LEU A 187 5.82 2.78 -11.87
C LEU A 187 4.39 3.30 -12.07
N TYR A 188 3.42 2.42 -12.17
CA TYR A 188 2.00 2.80 -12.24
C TYR A 188 1.41 3.20 -10.89
N GLY A 189 2.13 2.93 -9.80
CA GLY A 189 1.73 3.27 -8.44
C GLY A 189 1.89 4.75 -8.09
N TYR A 190 2.21 5.03 -6.84
CA TYR A 190 2.30 6.40 -6.30
C TYR A 190 3.74 6.91 -6.16
N GLY A 191 4.73 6.02 -6.21
CA GLY A 191 6.14 6.38 -6.17
C GLY A 191 6.65 7.01 -7.46
N SER A 192 7.72 7.80 -7.35
CA SER A 192 8.37 8.40 -8.50
C SER A 192 9.43 7.45 -9.11
N ALA A 193 9.87 7.75 -10.34
CA ALA A 193 10.97 7.00 -10.96
C ALA A 193 12.26 7.08 -10.12
N GLU A 194 12.50 8.21 -9.44
CA GLU A 194 13.63 8.39 -8.54
C GLU A 194 13.52 7.52 -7.28
N GLU A 195 12.31 7.37 -6.74
CA GLU A 195 12.07 6.45 -5.60
C GLU A 195 12.37 5.00 -5.98
N LEU A 196 12.13 4.61 -7.23
CA LEU A 196 12.30 3.26 -7.73
C LEU A 196 13.64 3.03 -8.45
N ALA A 197 14.53 4.03 -8.45
CA ALA A 197 15.84 3.91 -9.10
C ALA A 197 16.65 2.76 -8.50
N GLY A 198 17.25 1.93 -9.37
CA GLY A 198 18.01 0.75 -8.96
C GLY A 198 17.16 -0.53 -8.84
N ALA A 199 15.87 -0.51 -9.17
CA ALA A 199 15.06 -1.71 -9.26
C ALA A 199 15.63 -2.69 -10.31
N ASP A 200 15.59 -4.00 -10.02
CA ASP A 200 16.00 -5.04 -10.98
C ASP A 200 15.08 -5.10 -12.21
N ALA A 201 13.83 -4.67 -12.05
CA ALA A 201 12.91 -4.44 -13.15
C ALA A 201 11.88 -3.37 -12.79
N LEU A 202 11.39 -2.65 -13.80
CA LEU A 202 10.27 -1.71 -13.68
C LEU A 202 9.04 -2.31 -14.36
N VAL A 203 7.91 -2.17 -13.67
CA VAL A 203 6.58 -2.57 -14.15
C VAL A 203 5.81 -1.30 -14.47
N HIS A 204 5.49 -1.08 -15.75
CA HIS A 204 4.85 0.15 -16.22
C HIS A 204 3.33 0.09 -16.19
N ALA A 205 2.76 -1.12 -16.18
CA ALA A 205 1.32 -1.35 -16.09
C ALA A 205 1.03 -2.63 -15.30
N PRO A 206 -0.08 -2.70 -14.53
CA PRO A 206 -0.42 -3.88 -13.72
C PRO A 206 -0.49 -5.18 -14.53
N GLN A 207 -0.90 -5.10 -15.79
CA GLN A 207 -0.97 -6.25 -16.71
C GLN A 207 0.40 -6.87 -17.03
N GLU A 208 1.49 -6.11 -16.82
CA GLU A 208 2.86 -6.61 -17.04
C GLU A 208 3.41 -7.42 -15.87
N LEU A 209 2.77 -7.36 -14.68
CA LEU A 209 3.25 -8.01 -13.46
C LEU A 209 3.64 -9.47 -13.71
N GLN A 210 2.75 -10.27 -14.30
CA GLN A 210 3.01 -11.67 -14.55
C GLN A 210 4.28 -11.86 -15.41
N ARG A 211 4.40 -11.13 -16.52
CA ARG A 211 5.52 -11.25 -17.45
C ARG A 211 6.83 -10.85 -16.78
N VAL A 212 6.86 -9.67 -16.15
CA VAL A 212 8.08 -9.12 -15.53
C VAL A 212 8.53 -10.00 -14.37
N LEU A 213 7.63 -10.39 -13.46
CA LEU A 213 8.02 -11.22 -12.31
C LEU A 213 8.45 -12.63 -12.71
N SER A 214 7.92 -13.18 -13.80
CA SER A 214 8.36 -14.50 -14.31
C SER A 214 9.79 -14.48 -14.84
N LEU A 215 10.33 -13.33 -15.24
CA LEU A 215 11.72 -13.18 -15.68
C LEU A 215 12.70 -13.05 -14.49
N LEU A 216 12.21 -12.65 -13.33
CA LEU A 216 13.01 -12.41 -12.13
C LEU A 216 12.98 -13.59 -11.13
N CYS A 217 12.09 -14.57 -11.32
CA CYS A 217 11.90 -15.72 -10.42
C CYS A 217 12.74 -16.93 -10.76
#